data_df4b2c3de523fc8020c4391d945e510a
#
_entry.id   df4b2c3de523fc8020c4391d945e510a
#
_cell.length_a   1.000
_cell.length_b   1.000
_cell.length_c   1.000
_cell.angle_alpha   90.00
_cell.angle_beta   90.00
_cell.angle_gamma   90.00
#
_symmetry.space_group_name_H-M   'P 1'
#
loop_
_entity.id
_entity.type
_entity.pdbx_description
1 polymer ?
#
loop_
_entity_poly.entity_id
_entity_poly.type
_entity_poly.pdbx_seq_one_letter_code
_entity_poly.pdbx_strand_id
1 'polypeptide(L)'
;DSDLVYILNSMLSNCASTSFISYSYPTCTSLIPKLTHKYAIKTGSTDSDCLIFGYTEDILMGVWTGYDDNRNTTSKESLASKNVWADTIEAFYKDKEAKWYVQPKNVVGSLIDTKTGKLATNESAKKAILYYLKGTEPK
;
A
#
# COMPACT_ATOMS: atom_id res chain seq x y z
N ASP A 1 3.71 -16.29 11.76
CA ASP A 1 4.04 -17.02 10.52
C ASP A 1 4.57 -16.01 9.50
N SER A 2 5.85 -16.15 9.12
CA SER A 2 6.56 -15.25 8.20
C SER A 2 5.92 -15.20 6.81
N ASP A 3 5.35 -16.33 6.36
CA ASP A 3 4.74 -16.47 5.04
C ASP A 3 3.51 -15.57 4.92
N LEU A 4 2.62 -15.61 5.93
CA LEU A 4 1.41 -14.80 5.98
C LEU A 4 1.73 -13.31 6.16
N VAL A 5 2.74 -12.99 6.98
CA VAL A 5 3.19 -11.60 7.18
C VAL A 5 3.73 -11.03 5.88
N TYR A 6 4.54 -11.78 5.12
CA TYR A 6 5.05 -11.33 3.83
C TYR A 6 3.92 -11.07 2.83
N ILE A 7 2.93 -11.97 2.75
CA ILE A 7 1.77 -11.82 1.87
C ILE A 7 1.00 -10.56 2.28
N LEU A 8 0.72 -10.37 3.57
CA LEU A 8 0.01 -9.19 4.08
C LEU A 8 0.76 -7.89 3.74
N ASN A 9 2.07 -7.82 3.99
CA ASN A 9 2.88 -6.65 3.68
C ASN A 9 2.85 -6.34 2.18
N SER A 10 2.91 -7.37 1.34
CA SER A 10 2.81 -7.22 -0.12
C SER A 10 1.43 -6.70 -0.56
N MET A 11 0.34 -7.17 0.08
CA MET A 11 -1.01 -6.63 -0.17
C MET A 11 -1.10 -5.16 0.23
N LEU A 12 -0.58 -4.79 1.40
CA LEU A 12 -0.59 -3.41 1.89
C LEU A 12 0.25 -2.47 1.00
N SER A 13 1.30 -2.96 0.35
CA SER A 13 2.08 -2.15 -0.59
C SER A 13 1.29 -1.77 -1.85
N ASN A 14 0.25 -2.49 -2.20
CA ASN A 14 -0.62 -2.17 -3.32
C ASN A 14 -1.57 -0.98 -3.06
N CYS A 15 -1.60 -0.43 -1.85
CA CYS A 15 -2.32 0.80 -1.52
C CYS A 15 -1.90 1.98 -2.41
N ALA A 16 -0.65 2.00 -2.86
CA ALA A 16 -0.08 2.99 -3.78
C ALA A 16 0.19 2.40 -5.18
N SER A 17 -0.69 1.54 -5.70
CA SER A 17 -0.51 0.91 -7.01
C SER A 17 -1.59 1.34 -8.00
N THR A 18 -1.18 1.70 -9.23
CA THR A 18 -2.11 2.00 -10.34
C THR A 18 -2.70 0.75 -10.97
N SER A 19 -2.13 -0.43 -10.75
CA SER A 19 -2.56 -1.69 -11.36
C SER A 19 -3.97 -2.11 -10.97
N PHE A 20 -4.47 -1.60 -9.82
CA PHE A 20 -5.81 -1.90 -9.30
C PHE A 20 -6.85 -0.80 -9.61
N ILE A 21 -6.45 0.31 -10.23
CA ILE A 21 -7.40 1.36 -10.64
C ILE A 21 -8.29 0.81 -11.76
N SER A 22 -9.57 0.79 -11.58
CA SER A 22 -10.70 0.39 -12.42
C SER A 22 -11.60 -0.65 -11.78
N TYR A 23 -11.07 -1.52 -10.95
CA TYR A 23 -11.84 -2.46 -10.13
C TYR A 23 -12.08 -1.90 -8.72
N SER A 24 -11.03 -1.39 -8.13
CA SER A 24 -11.06 -0.59 -6.90
C SER A 24 -10.26 0.70 -7.12
N TYR A 25 -10.33 1.61 -6.17
CA TYR A 25 -9.49 2.80 -6.18
C TYR A 25 -8.56 2.76 -4.96
N PRO A 26 -7.30 2.33 -5.10
CA PRO A 26 -6.38 2.27 -3.97
C PRO A 26 -6.20 3.64 -3.34
N THR A 27 -6.26 3.70 -2.01
CA THR A 27 -6.45 4.96 -1.27
C THR A 27 -5.22 5.86 -1.23
N CYS A 28 -4.06 5.38 -1.67
CA CYS A 28 -2.79 6.11 -1.67
C CYS A 28 -2.24 6.41 -3.07
N THR A 29 -3.05 6.30 -4.13
CA THR A 29 -2.59 6.61 -5.50
C THR A 29 -2.12 8.05 -5.66
N SER A 30 -2.68 8.99 -4.90
CA SER A 30 -2.23 10.39 -4.87
C SER A 30 -0.79 10.56 -4.36
N LEU A 31 -0.25 9.58 -3.66
CA LEU A 31 1.12 9.61 -3.13
C LEU A 31 2.16 9.04 -4.10
N ILE A 32 1.75 8.33 -5.16
CA ILE A 32 2.67 7.68 -6.10
C ILE A 32 3.76 8.63 -6.62
N PRO A 33 3.47 9.89 -6.98
CA PRO A 33 4.53 10.81 -7.47
C PRO A 33 5.56 11.20 -6.41
N LYS A 34 5.27 10.98 -5.13
CA LYS A 34 6.15 11.33 -4.00
C LYS A 34 6.98 10.14 -3.51
N LEU A 35 6.44 8.91 -3.62
CA LEU A 35 7.05 7.73 -3.05
C LEU A 35 8.17 7.20 -3.94
N THR A 36 9.38 7.11 -3.39
CA THR A 36 10.57 6.59 -4.09
C THR A 36 10.90 5.15 -3.69
N HIS A 37 10.33 4.66 -2.59
CA HIS A 37 10.54 3.32 -2.06
C HIS A 37 9.23 2.54 -1.94
N LYS A 38 9.33 1.26 -1.63
CA LYS A 38 8.18 0.40 -1.38
C LYS A 38 7.79 0.44 0.10
N TYR A 39 6.52 0.71 0.37
CA TYR A 39 5.97 0.80 1.72
C TYR A 39 4.72 -0.07 1.85
N ALA A 40 4.54 -0.70 2.99
CA ALA A 40 3.26 -1.27 3.40
C ALA A 40 2.42 -0.15 4.02
N ILE A 41 1.25 0.17 3.43
CA ILE A 41 0.46 1.35 3.82
C ILE A 41 -0.98 0.95 4.10
N LYS A 42 -1.56 1.51 5.17
CA LYS A 42 -2.99 1.43 5.49
C LYS A 42 -3.53 2.77 5.90
N THR A 43 -4.64 3.18 5.29
CA THR A 43 -5.37 4.40 5.63
C THR A 43 -6.63 4.10 6.44
N GLY A 44 -7.07 5.05 7.22
CA GLY A 44 -8.36 5.08 7.90
C GLY A 44 -8.94 6.47 7.84
N SER A 45 -10.27 6.57 7.77
CA SER A 45 -10.97 7.86 7.83
C SER A 45 -12.36 7.71 8.42
N THR A 46 -12.78 8.75 9.12
CA THR A 46 -14.16 9.03 9.48
C THR A 46 -14.55 10.38 8.85
N ASP A 47 -15.69 10.92 9.21
CA ASP A 47 -16.06 12.26 8.75
C ASP A 47 -15.16 13.36 9.33
N SER A 48 -14.59 13.13 10.53
CA SER A 48 -13.78 14.10 11.27
C SER A 48 -12.29 13.76 11.34
N ASP A 49 -11.89 12.51 11.04
CA ASP A 49 -10.54 12.03 11.23
C ASP A 49 -9.94 11.44 9.97
N CYS A 50 -8.65 11.66 9.77
CA CYS A 50 -7.88 11.01 8.74
C CYS A 50 -6.61 10.42 9.32
N LEU A 51 -6.35 9.16 9.01
CA LEU A 51 -5.27 8.37 9.56
C LEU A 51 -4.51 7.67 8.44
N ILE A 52 -3.21 7.61 8.55
CA ILE A 52 -2.35 6.78 7.72
C ILE A 52 -1.28 6.12 8.60
N PHE A 53 -1.10 4.83 8.42
CA PHE A 53 0.07 4.10 8.88
C PHE A 53 0.82 3.55 7.68
N GLY A 54 2.12 3.64 7.72
CA GLY A 54 2.96 3.00 6.71
C GLY A 54 4.31 2.63 7.30
N TYR A 55 4.91 1.57 6.76
CA TYR A 55 6.12 1.01 7.31
C TYR A 55 6.96 0.26 6.28
N THR A 56 8.21 0.06 6.65
CA THR A 56 9.17 -0.83 6.02
C THR A 56 9.69 -1.81 7.09
N GLU A 57 10.79 -2.50 6.83
CA GLU A 57 11.48 -3.32 7.85
C GLU A 57 12.11 -2.45 8.96
N ASP A 58 12.48 -1.20 8.63
CA ASP A 58 13.28 -0.34 9.50
C ASP A 58 12.42 0.60 10.37
N ILE A 59 11.25 1.02 9.90
CA ILE A 59 10.45 2.07 10.55
C ILE A 59 8.95 1.86 10.33
N LEU A 60 8.19 2.14 11.38
CA LEU A 60 6.74 2.33 11.35
C LEU A 60 6.42 3.78 11.66
N MET A 61 5.63 4.42 10.81
CA MET A 61 5.15 5.79 11.02
C MET A 61 3.64 5.86 10.87
N GLY A 62 3.00 6.53 11.82
CA GLY A 62 1.58 6.88 11.77
C GLY A 62 1.39 8.39 11.80
N VAL A 63 0.42 8.89 11.05
CA VAL A 63 -0.01 10.30 11.08
C VAL A 63 -1.52 10.34 11.20
N TRP A 64 -1.99 11.09 12.17
CA TRP A 64 -3.39 11.44 12.36
C TRP A 64 -3.58 12.93 12.09
N THR A 65 -4.68 13.27 11.45
CA THR A 65 -5.17 14.64 11.32
C THR A 65 -6.66 14.69 11.58
N GLY A 66 -7.09 15.68 12.34
CA GLY A 66 -8.48 15.88 12.74
C GLY A 66 -8.63 17.15 13.56
N TYR A 67 -9.79 17.31 14.18
CA TYR A 67 -10.10 18.45 15.01
C TYR A 67 -10.55 18.02 16.40
N ASP A 68 -10.08 18.71 17.43
CA ASP A 68 -10.42 18.41 18.83
C ASP A 68 -11.93 18.56 19.14
N ASP A 69 -12.64 19.41 18.37
CA ASP A 69 -14.07 19.61 18.47
C ASP A 69 -14.88 18.60 17.60
N ASN A 70 -14.21 17.63 17.02
CA ASN A 70 -14.78 16.55 16.21
C ASN A 70 -15.63 17.05 15.01
N ARG A 71 -15.35 18.25 14.49
CA ARG A 71 -15.98 18.75 13.27
C ARG A 71 -15.48 18.00 12.03
N ASN A 72 -16.28 17.96 11.01
CA ASN A 72 -15.97 17.26 9.76
C ASN A 72 -14.76 17.88 9.06
N THR A 73 -13.91 17.01 8.49
CA THR A 73 -12.79 17.42 7.62
C THR A 73 -13.29 17.67 6.20
N THR A 74 -12.71 18.65 5.53
CA THR A 74 -12.93 18.88 4.10
C THR A 74 -12.13 17.88 3.25
N SER A 75 -12.50 17.71 1.97
CA SER A 75 -11.75 16.85 1.04
C SER A 75 -10.28 17.25 0.89
N LYS A 76 -9.95 18.54 1.06
CA LYS A 76 -8.57 19.03 1.04
C LYS A 76 -7.82 18.64 2.31
N GLU A 77 -8.45 18.78 3.46
CA GLU A 77 -7.89 18.42 4.77
C GLU A 77 -7.70 16.91 4.91
N SER A 78 -8.57 16.10 4.32
CA SER A 78 -8.44 14.64 4.31
C SER A 78 -7.17 14.12 3.63
N LEU A 79 -6.49 14.95 2.84
CA LEU A 79 -5.19 14.60 2.23
C LEU A 79 -4.00 14.99 3.12
N ALA A 80 -4.21 15.77 4.18
CA ALA A 80 -3.11 16.31 4.99
C ALA A 80 -2.29 15.20 5.65
N SER A 81 -2.93 14.22 6.30
CA SER A 81 -2.24 13.08 6.92
C SER A 81 -1.37 12.31 5.93
N LYS A 82 -1.88 12.05 4.73
CA LYS A 82 -1.17 11.35 3.67
C LYS A 82 0.06 12.12 3.20
N ASN A 83 -0.09 13.44 2.97
CA ASN A 83 1.01 14.26 2.51
C ASN A 83 2.11 14.40 3.58
N VAL A 84 1.73 14.67 4.83
CA VAL A 84 2.68 14.74 5.96
C VAL A 84 3.43 13.42 6.11
N TRP A 85 2.70 12.29 6.06
CA TRP A 85 3.33 10.98 6.14
C TRP A 85 4.34 10.76 5.01
N ALA A 86 3.95 11.01 3.75
CA ALA A 86 4.82 10.78 2.59
C ALA A 86 6.06 11.68 2.66
N ASP A 87 5.89 12.98 2.90
CA ASP A 87 7.01 13.94 2.95
C ASP A 87 7.98 13.60 4.10
N THR A 88 7.47 13.12 5.23
CA THR A 88 8.30 12.75 6.39
C THR A 88 9.05 11.44 6.18
N ILE A 89 8.39 10.40 5.65
CA ILE A 89 9.06 9.11 5.45
C ILE A 89 10.09 9.18 4.31
N GLU A 90 9.81 9.94 3.25
CA GLU A 90 10.76 10.16 2.18
C GLU A 90 11.96 11.02 2.65
N ALA A 91 11.73 11.98 3.55
CA ALA A 91 12.82 12.72 4.18
C ALA A 91 13.68 11.82 5.08
N PHE A 92 13.10 10.84 5.77
CA PHE A 92 13.84 9.84 6.54
C PHE A 92 14.71 8.97 5.65
N TYR A 93 14.27 8.66 4.43
CA TYR A 93 15.00 7.80 3.48
C TYR A 93 15.86 8.58 2.47
N LYS A 94 15.94 9.91 2.57
CA LYS A 94 16.66 10.77 1.60
C LYS A 94 18.05 10.27 1.22
N ASP A 95 18.80 9.75 2.21
CA ASP A 95 20.18 9.29 2.03
C ASP A 95 20.35 7.78 2.40
N LYS A 96 19.26 7.02 2.36
CA LYS A 96 19.22 5.59 2.73
C LYS A 96 18.29 4.84 1.80
N GLU A 97 18.54 3.56 1.63
CA GLU A 97 17.59 2.66 0.98
C GLU A 97 16.63 2.06 2.02
N ALA A 98 15.35 2.03 1.69
CA ALA A 98 14.36 1.33 2.49
C ALA A 98 14.47 -0.17 2.24
N LYS A 99 14.64 -0.94 3.32
CA LYS A 99 14.65 -2.40 3.23
C LYS A 99 13.24 -2.94 3.06
N TRP A 100 13.12 -3.91 2.18
CA TRP A 100 11.91 -4.69 2.04
C TRP A 100 12.11 -6.12 2.52
N TYR A 101 11.06 -6.74 2.99
CA TYR A 101 11.06 -8.08 3.56
C TYR A 101 11.54 -9.14 2.57
N VAL A 102 12.33 -10.08 3.06
CA VAL A 102 12.78 -11.23 2.27
C VAL A 102 11.63 -12.19 2.05
N GLN A 103 11.40 -12.56 0.80
CA GLN A 103 10.33 -13.49 0.44
C GLN A 103 10.61 -14.89 1.02
N PRO A 104 9.70 -15.44 1.84
CA PRO A 104 9.84 -16.80 2.37
C PRO A 104 9.75 -17.86 1.27
N LYS A 105 10.36 -19.03 1.51
CA LYS A 105 10.42 -20.14 0.54
C LYS A 105 9.07 -20.74 0.16
N ASN A 106 8.08 -20.65 1.07
CA ASN A 106 6.73 -21.17 0.86
C ASN A 106 5.79 -20.13 0.22
N VAL A 107 6.27 -18.94 -0.09
CA VAL A 107 5.50 -17.90 -0.76
C VAL A 107 5.91 -17.83 -2.22
N VAL A 108 4.94 -17.78 -3.10
CA VAL A 108 5.12 -17.68 -4.55
C VAL A 108 4.42 -16.44 -5.09
N GLY A 109 5.08 -15.70 -5.97
CA GLY A 109 4.49 -14.60 -6.73
C GLY A 109 3.91 -15.11 -8.04
N SER A 110 2.65 -14.77 -8.32
CA SER A 110 1.96 -15.10 -9.57
C SER A 110 1.50 -13.83 -10.26
N LEU A 111 1.66 -13.77 -11.58
CA LEU A 111 1.18 -12.64 -12.38
C LEU A 111 -0.32 -12.78 -12.58
N ILE A 112 -1.07 -11.88 -12.01
CA ILE A 112 -2.53 -11.92 -11.94
C ILE A 112 -3.13 -10.79 -12.79
N ASP A 113 -4.19 -11.11 -13.52
CA ASP A 113 -5.09 -10.12 -14.09
C ASP A 113 -5.90 -9.47 -12.97
N THR A 114 -5.65 -8.18 -12.74
CA THR A 114 -6.24 -7.48 -11.58
C THR A 114 -7.74 -7.25 -11.71
N LYS A 115 -8.32 -7.45 -12.89
CA LYS A 115 -9.76 -7.34 -13.11
C LYS A 115 -10.50 -8.65 -12.79
N THR A 116 -9.91 -9.78 -13.14
CA THR A 116 -10.57 -11.10 -13.02
C THR A 116 -10.11 -11.90 -11.80
N GLY A 117 -8.94 -11.57 -11.24
CA GLY A 117 -8.29 -12.33 -10.17
C GLY A 117 -7.68 -13.66 -10.64
N LYS A 118 -7.67 -13.96 -11.94
CA LYS A 118 -7.09 -15.17 -12.52
C LYS A 118 -5.65 -14.93 -12.97
N LEU A 119 -4.94 -16.00 -13.33
CA LEU A 119 -3.64 -15.87 -13.98
C LEU A 119 -3.73 -14.95 -15.20
N ALA A 120 -2.78 -14.03 -15.30
CA ALA A 120 -2.75 -13.08 -16.40
C ALA A 120 -2.39 -13.78 -17.72
N THR A 121 -3.05 -13.37 -18.78
CA THR A 121 -2.77 -13.76 -20.17
C THR A 121 -2.19 -12.59 -20.96
N ASN A 122 -1.87 -12.81 -22.24
CA ASN A 122 -1.45 -11.73 -23.14
C ASN A 122 -2.54 -10.66 -23.31
N GLU A 123 -3.80 -11.04 -23.17
CA GLU A 123 -4.98 -10.17 -23.32
C GLU A 123 -5.32 -9.37 -22.06
N SER A 124 -4.71 -9.70 -20.93
CA SER A 124 -4.96 -8.99 -19.67
C SER A 124 -4.49 -7.54 -19.75
N ALA A 125 -5.43 -6.60 -19.65
CA ALA A 125 -5.16 -5.16 -19.77
C ALA A 125 -4.34 -4.59 -18.59
N LYS A 126 -4.56 -5.14 -17.39
CA LYS A 126 -3.82 -4.77 -16.18
C LYS A 126 -3.36 -6.01 -15.43
N LYS A 127 -2.12 -6.00 -15.03
CA LYS A 127 -1.46 -7.13 -14.40
C LYS A 127 -0.71 -6.66 -13.16
N ALA A 128 -0.70 -7.50 -12.14
CA ALA A 128 0.13 -7.29 -10.94
C ALA A 128 0.65 -8.64 -10.44
N ILE A 129 1.82 -8.64 -9.82
CA ILE A 129 2.30 -9.80 -9.08
C ILE A 129 1.61 -9.80 -7.72
N LEU A 130 0.83 -10.84 -7.45
CA LEU A 130 0.26 -11.11 -6.13
C LEU A 130 0.92 -12.35 -5.54
N TYR A 131 1.02 -12.37 -4.21
CA TYR A 131 1.72 -13.43 -3.49
C TYR A 131 0.73 -14.36 -2.80
N TYR A 132 1.06 -15.66 -2.82
CA TYR A 132 0.23 -16.75 -2.31
C TYR A 132 1.10 -17.73 -1.54
N LEU A 133 0.49 -18.48 -0.63
CA LEU A 133 1.11 -19.70 -0.15
C LEU A 133 1.24 -20.68 -1.32
N LYS A 134 2.38 -21.32 -1.44
CA LYS A 134 2.65 -22.27 -2.53
C LYS A 134 1.57 -23.37 -2.59
N GLY A 135 0.95 -23.51 -3.76
CA GLY A 135 -0.15 -24.44 -4.01
C GLY A 135 -1.55 -23.84 -3.82
N THR A 136 -1.66 -22.54 -3.43
CA THR A 136 -2.95 -21.83 -3.30
C THR A 136 -3.13 -20.74 -4.35
N GLU A 137 -2.19 -20.58 -5.29
CA GLU A 137 -2.28 -19.64 -6.39
C GLU A 137 -3.44 -19.97 -7.34
N PRO A 138 -4.05 -18.97 -8.01
CA PRO A 138 -5.08 -19.17 -9.02
C PRO A 138 -4.61 -20.11 -10.14
N LYS A 139 -5.55 -20.88 -10.68
CA LYS A 139 -5.33 -21.79 -11.83
C LYS A 139 -5.90 -21.20 -13.08
#